data_3ce6a2fcd97f0ae9e60f8a3f35564a1e
#
_entry.id   3ce6a2fcd97f0ae9e60f8a3f35564a1e
#
_cell.length_a   1.000
_cell.length_b   1.000
_cell.length_c   1.000
_cell.angle_alpha   90.00
_cell.angle_beta   90.00
_cell.angle_gamma   90.00
#
_symmetry.space_group_name_H-M   'P 1'
#
loop_
_entity.id
_entity.type
_entity.pdbx_description
1 polymer ?
#
loop_
_entity_poly.entity_id
_entity_poly.type
_entity_poly.pdbx_seq_one_letter_code
_entity_poly.pdbx_strand_id
1 'polypeptide(L)'
;INEEKGIDKNTSFPLEIIKGKTQAKKFIGAKVGDVLVLKTKGLFADDHQNQTYLDVSHDDAHGLDIDVNFQIKEVNKREMAELNQDFFDKIFGKDVVKTKEELKAKIKEDAERQFVQQSDQKLMDEVVESLISNTKFDLPGEFLTRWIQSSGKSPMTEEEAKVEYEKSEKGLRFQLIEGKIRKDNNIQVSFDELKDHSKNLIKGQMAQYGQANPSEEELDSIAARIMSNQEEVKRLSEQLNSQKLLNFFKETTKLKTKEIAYDKFIKEVHG
;
A
#
# COMPACT_ATOMS: atom_id res chain seq x y z
N ILE A 1 20.66 -8.88 24.27
CA ILE A 1 21.34 -7.79 25.00
C ILE A 1 22.85 -7.87 24.73
N ASN A 2 23.47 -6.77 24.38
CA ASN A 2 24.92 -6.57 24.40
C ASN A 2 25.18 -5.12 24.82
N GLU A 3 25.62 -4.92 26.06
CA GLU A 3 25.80 -3.58 26.65
C GLU A 3 26.91 -2.77 25.96
N GLU A 4 28.00 -3.42 25.51
CA GLU A 4 29.12 -2.74 24.84
C GLU A 4 28.72 -2.12 23.50
N LYS A 5 27.72 -2.72 22.83
CA LYS A 5 27.18 -2.27 21.56
C LYS A 5 25.80 -1.61 21.67
N GLY A 6 25.31 -1.40 22.90
CA GLY A 6 24.01 -0.77 23.13
C GLY A 6 22.81 -1.58 22.64
N ILE A 7 22.97 -2.89 22.47
CA ILE A 7 21.87 -3.75 22.01
C ILE A 7 21.02 -4.16 23.21
N ASP A 8 19.82 -3.61 23.30
CA ASP A 8 18.79 -4.01 24.29
C ASP A 8 17.42 -3.93 23.62
N LYS A 9 17.00 -5.01 22.96
CA LYS A 9 15.74 -5.07 22.24
C LYS A 9 14.88 -6.25 22.67
N ASN A 10 13.60 -5.98 22.89
CA ASN A 10 12.56 -7.00 22.96
C ASN A 10 12.13 -7.36 21.54
N THR A 11 12.35 -8.60 21.14
CA THR A 11 12.00 -9.07 19.81
C THR A 11 11.40 -10.46 19.85
N SER A 12 10.55 -10.79 18.88
CA SER A 12 9.97 -12.11 18.70
C SER A 12 10.28 -12.61 17.29
N PHE A 13 10.78 -13.80 17.17
CA PHE A 13 11.07 -14.42 15.89
C PHE A 13 10.83 -15.92 15.90
N PRO A 14 10.45 -16.53 14.77
CA PRO A 14 10.34 -17.97 14.65
C PRO A 14 11.74 -18.62 14.58
N LEU A 15 11.85 -19.83 15.11
CA LEU A 15 13.14 -20.54 15.16
C LEU A 15 13.73 -20.83 13.77
N GLU A 16 12.87 -20.94 12.75
CA GLU A 16 13.26 -21.23 11.37
C GLU A 16 14.12 -20.11 10.71
N ILE A 17 14.07 -18.88 11.22
CA ILE A 17 14.92 -17.81 10.67
C ILE A 17 16.38 -17.91 11.08
N ILE A 18 16.68 -18.71 12.12
CA ILE A 18 18.04 -18.95 12.58
C ILE A 18 18.72 -19.92 11.62
N LYS A 19 19.65 -19.41 10.82
CA LYS A 19 20.39 -20.23 9.82
C LYS A 19 21.41 -21.16 10.44
N GLY A 20 22.07 -20.75 11.51
CA GLY A 20 23.09 -21.54 12.18
C GLY A 20 22.51 -22.76 12.87
N LYS A 21 22.64 -23.95 12.28
CA LYS A 21 22.10 -25.20 12.87
C LYS A 21 22.54 -25.43 14.30
N THR A 22 23.79 -25.10 14.63
CA THR A 22 24.32 -25.19 15.99
C THR A 22 23.69 -24.16 16.93
N GLN A 23 23.44 -22.96 16.43
CA GLN A 23 22.82 -21.87 17.17
C GLN A 23 21.33 -22.16 17.39
N ALA A 24 20.60 -22.62 16.38
CA ALA A 24 19.21 -23.03 16.48
C ALA A 24 19.01 -24.14 17.54
N LYS A 25 19.95 -25.10 17.62
CA LYS A 25 19.90 -26.15 18.63
C LYS A 25 19.95 -25.63 20.07
N LYS A 26 20.59 -24.48 20.33
CA LYS A 26 20.63 -23.89 21.68
C LYS A 26 19.28 -23.39 22.16
N PHE A 27 18.37 -23.02 21.23
CA PHE A 27 17.01 -22.63 21.57
C PHE A 27 16.09 -23.87 21.85
N ILE A 28 16.45 -25.04 21.32
CA ILE A 28 15.63 -26.23 21.51
C ILE A 28 15.73 -26.70 22.97
N GLY A 29 14.61 -26.70 23.67
CA GLY A 29 14.51 -27.05 25.09
C GLY A 29 14.78 -25.88 26.05
N ALA A 30 15.10 -24.68 25.54
CA ALA A 30 15.23 -23.49 26.37
C ALA A 30 13.88 -23.11 27.01
N LYS A 31 13.94 -22.61 28.22
CA LYS A 31 12.79 -22.21 29.03
C LYS A 31 12.79 -20.71 29.26
N VAL A 32 11.63 -20.19 29.66
CA VAL A 32 11.52 -18.80 30.09
C VAL A 32 12.47 -18.55 31.24
N GLY A 33 13.27 -17.48 31.12
CA GLY A 33 14.32 -17.13 32.06
C GLY A 33 15.75 -17.53 31.64
N ASP A 34 15.88 -18.49 30.73
CA ASP A 34 17.19 -18.92 30.25
C ASP A 34 17.87 -17.78 29.45
N VAL A 35 19.21 -17.69 29.56
CA VAL A 35 20.05 -16.77 28.80
C VAL A 35 20.96 -17.58 27.89
N LEU A 36 20.81 -17.35 26.58
CA LEU A 36 21.60 -18.00 25.54
C LEU A 36 22.61 -17.02 24.94
N VAL A 37 23.88 -17.36 25.01
CA VAL A 37 24.96 -16.58 24.37
C VAL A 37 25.18 -17.10 22.97
N LEU A 38 24.98 -16.22 21.97
CA LEU A 38 25.08 -16.57 20.54
C LEU A 38 25.92 -15.53 19.81
N LYS A 39 26.71 -16.01 18.86
CA LYS A 39 27.40 -15.12 17.90
C LYS A 39 26.43 -14.65 16.82
N THR A 40 26.47 -13.37 16.50
CA THR A 40 25.67 -12.77 15.43
C THR A 40 26.04 -13.28 14.05
N LYS A 41 27.32 -13.60 13.84
CA LYS A 41 27.81 -14.12 12.57
C LYS A 41 27.11 -15.42 12.18
N GLY A 42 26.38 -15.38 11.08
CA GLY A 42 25.62 -16.54 10.57
C GLY A 42 24.45 -16.96 11.46
N LEU A 43 24.00 -16.11 12.37
CA LEU A 43 22.80 -16.33 13.17
C LEU A 43 21.56 -16.22 12.29
N PHE A 44 21.43 -15.12 11.58
CA PHE A 44 20.36 -14.86 10.63
C PHE A 44 20.79 -14.99 9.17
N ALA A 45 19.84 -14.85 8.25
CA ALA A 45 20.07 -15.08 6.84
C ALA A 45 20.92 -13.98 6.18
N ASP A 46 20.69 -12.72 6.62
CA ASP A 46 21.27 -11.52 6.03
C ASP A 46 21.37 -10.39 7.07
N ASP A 47 22.03 -9.31 6.67
CA ASP A 47 22.27 -8.14 7.51
C ASP A 47 20.97 -7.35 7.82
N HIS A 48 19.96 -7.44 6.94
CA HIS A 48 18.66 -6.83 7.18
C HIS A 48 17.93 -7.48 8.38
N GLN A 49 18.08 -8.79 8.54
CA GLN A 49 17.55 -9.50 9.70
C GLN A 49 18.33 -9.14 10.98
N ASN A 50 19.66 -8.93 10.90
CA ASN A 50 20.43 -8.38 12.02
C ASN A 50 19.89 -7.03 12.45
N GLN A 51 19.64 -6.12 11.50
CA GLN A 51 19.01 -4.82 11.75
C GLN A 51 17.67 -4.97 12.47
N THR A 52 16.79 -5.80 11.89
CA THR A 52 15.42 -5.97 12.35
C THR A 52 15.35 -6.54 13.77
N TYR A 53 16.14 -7.58 14.06
CA TYR A 53 16.02 -8.36 15.30
C TYR A 53 16.98 -7.92 16.41
N LEU A 54 18.07 -7.23 16.07
CA LEU A 54 19.04 -6.74 17.05
C LEU A 54 18.98 -5.24 17.26
N ASP A 55 18.24 -4.50 16.42
CA ASP A 55 18.09 -3.04 16.46
C ASP A 55 19.41 -2.28 16.29
N VAL A 56 20.20 -2.75 15.38
CA VAL A 56 21.47 -2.12 14.99
C VAL A 56 21.29 -1.29 13.72
N SER A 57 22.13 -0.28 13.52
CA SER A 57 22.10 0.50 12.29
C SER A 57 22.46 -0.34 11.06
N HIS A 58 22.15 0.15 9.86
CA HIS A 58 22.50 -0.54 8.61
C HIS A 58 24.01 -0.78 8.52
N ASP A 59 24.79 0.24 8.84
CA ASP A 59 26.27 0.18 8.77
C ASP A 59 26.86 -0.77 9.81
N ASP A 60 26.28 -0.82 11.02
CA ASP A 60 26.71 -1.73 12.08
C ASP A 60 26.27 -3.18 11.85
N ALA A 61 25.24 -3.40 11.06
CA ALA A 61 24.75 -4.75 10.71
C ALA A 61 25.71 -5.49 9.77
N HIS A 62 26.44 -4.74 8.93
CA HIS A 62 27.35 -5.34 7.97
C HIS A 62 28.56 -5.99 8.66
N GLY A 63 28.64 -7.34 8.47
CA GLY A 63 29.75 -8.12 9.02
C GLY A 63 29.78 -8.22 10.54
N LEU A 64 28.67 -7.95 11.22
CA LEU A 64 28.54 -7.99 12.67
C LEU A 64 28.94 -9.37 13.22
N ASP A 65 30.04 -9.43 14.00
CA ASP A 65 30.56 -10.65 14.61
C ASP A 65 30.80 -10.41 16.11
N ILE A 66 29.73 -10.40 16.88
CA ILE A 66 29.75 -10.19 18.34
C ILE A 66 28.92 -11.27 19.05
N ASP A 67 29.18 -11.45 20.33
CA ASP A 67 28.33 -12.29 21.18
C ASP A 67 27.15 -11.47 21.71
N VAL A 68 25.93 -12.02 21.56
CA VAL A 68 24.69 -11.41 22.06
C VAL A 68 23.99 -12.36 23.02
N ASN A 69 23.54 -11.82 24.14
CA ASN A 69 22.76 -12.55 25.14
C ASN A 69 21.28 -12.51 24.79
N PHE A 70 20.68 -13.65 24.49
CA PHE A 70 19.25 -13.82 24.29
C PHE A 70 18.60 -14.33 25.58
N GLN A 71 17.94 -13.47 26.30
CA GLN A 71 17.11 -13.84 27.44
C GLN A 71 15.73 -14.28 26.92
N ILE A 72 15.36 -15.53 27.18
CA ILE A 72 14.07 -16.08 26.77
C ILE A 72 12.99 -15.52 27.70
N LYS A 73 12.12 -14.66 27.19
CA LYS A 73 11.00 -14.06 27.92
C LYS A 73 9.72 -14.85 27.72
N GLU A 74 9.52 -15.37 26.50
CA GLU A 74 8.33 -16.14 26.13
C GLU A 74 8.71 -17.24 25.15
N VAL A 75 8.00 -18.36 25.24
CA VAL A 75 8.06 -19.45 24.27
C VAL A 75 6.66 -19.68 23.73
N ASN A 76 6.45 -19.29 22.50
CA ASN A 76 5.16 -19.40 21.82
C ASN A 76 5.19 -20.54 20.81
N LYS A 77 4.15 -21.36 20.78
CA LYS A 77 3.94 -22.37 19.75
C LYS A 77 2.96 -21.87 18.70
N ARG A 78 3.36 -21.90 17.45
CA ARG A 78 2.43 -21.66 16.34
C ARG A 78 1.71 -22.97 16.00
N GLU A 79 0.42 -22.96 16.12
CA GLU A 79 -0.47 -24.02 15.65
C GLU A 79 -1.47 -23.47 14.66
N MET A 80 -1.90 -24.33 13.74
CA MET A 80 -2.99 -23.94 12.85
C MET A 80 -4.26 -23.73 13.68
N ALA A 81 -4.91 -22.59 13.47
CA ALA A 81 -6.16 -22.28 14.13
C ALA A 81 -7.26 -23.28 13.72
N GLU A 82 -8.08 -23.67 14.66
CA GLU A 82 -9.30 -24.39 14.35
C GLU A 82 -10.27 -23.48 13.62
N LEU A 83 -10.81 -23.97 12.48
CA LEU A 83 -11.79 -23.24 11.68
C LEU A 83 -13.17 -23.38 12.35
N ASN A 84 -13.36 -22.66 13.46
CA ASN A 84 -14.57 -22.59 14.24
C ASN A 84 -15.16 -21.17 14.27
N GLN A 85 -16.32 -20.98 14.89
CA GLN A 85 -17.01 -19.68 14.92
C GLN A 85 -16.18 -18.60 15.59
N ASP A 86 -15.46 -18.90 16.67
CA ASP A 86 -14.62 -17.93 17.38
C ASP A 86 -13.50 -17.38 16.49
N PHE A 87 -12.93 -18.24 15.63
CA PHE A 87 -11.93 -17.85 14.64
C PHE A 87 -12.55 -16.96 13.56
N PHE A 88 -13.71 -17.34 13.04
CA PHE A 88 -14.39 -16.56 11.99
C PHE A 88 -14.80 -15.19 12.51
N ASP A 89 -15.36 -15.13 13.72
CA ASP A 89 -15.79 -13.86 14.34
C ASP A 89 -14.62 -12.89 14.61
N LYS A 90 -13.45 -13.44 14.97
CA LYS A 90 -12.24 -12.63 15.17
C LYS A 90 -11.70 -12.00 13.88
N ILE A 91 -11.83 -12.69 12.75
CA ILE A 91 -11.27 -12.23 11.48
C ILE A 91 -12.27 -11.34 10.72
N PHE A 92 -13.53 -11.75 10.66
CA PHE A 92 -14.54 -11.12 9.79
C PHE A 92 -15.60 -10.32 10.54
N GLY A 93 -15.62 -10.40 11.86
CA GLY A 93 -16.69 -9.84 12.69
C GLY A 93 -17.76 -10.89 13.03
N LYS A 94 -18.50 -10.60 14.08
CA LYS A 94 -19.48 -11.54 14.65
C LYS A 94 -20.55 -11.94 13.64
N ASP A 95 -20.77 -13.25 13.50
CA ASP A 95 -21.79 -13.86 12.63
C ASP A 95 -21.68 -13.56 11.12
N VAL A 96 -20.58 -12.98 10.63
CA VAL A 96 -20.38 -12.66 9.20
C VAL A 96 -20.06 -13.90 8.40
N VAL A 97 -19.28 -14.83 8.95
CA VAL A 97 -18.89 -16.11 8.36
C VAL A 97 -19.23 -17.22 9.35
N LYS A 98 -19.94 -18.26 8.91
CA LYS A 98 -20.42 -19.36 9.80
C LYS A 98 -19.89 -20.73 9.41
N THR A 99 -19.47 -20.88 8.16
CA THR A 99 -19.00 -22.15 7.63
C THR A 99 -17.66 -22.03 6.93
N LYS A 100 -16.97 -23.15 6.74
CA LYS A 100 -15.72 -23.20 5.96
C LYS A 100 -15.91 -22.82 4.50
N GLU A 101 -17.07 -23.10 3.96
CA GLU A 101 -17.48 -22.75 2.59
C GLU A 101 -17.66 -21.23 2.47
N GLU A 102 -18.31 -20.58 3.43
CA GLU A 102 -18.44 -19.13 3.49
C GLU A 102 -17.09 -18.44 3.69
N LEU A 103 -16.21 -19.01 4.52
CA LEU A 103 -14.82 -18.54 4.68
C LEU A 103 -14.08 -18.52 3.34
N LYS A 104 -14.14 -19.64 2.60
CA LYS A 104 -13.50 -19.72 1.27
C LYS A 104 -14.08 -18.72 0.28
N ALA A 105 -15.41 -18.59 0.28
CA ALA A 105 -16.10 -17.63 -0.58
C ALA A 105 -15.69 -16.18 -0.25
N LYS A 106 -15.58 -15.85 1.04
CA LYS A 106 -15.17 -14.52 1.49
C LYS A 106 -13.73 -14.20 1.15
N ILE A 107 -12.82 -15.14 1.37
CA ILE A 107 -11.40 -14.99 0.97
C ILE A 107 -11.28 -14.81 -0.53
N LYS A 108 -12.06 -15.59 -1.32
CA LYS A 108 -12.07 -15.46 -2.78
C LYS A 108 -12.59 -14.09 -3.20
N GLU A 109 -13.70 -13.62 -2.64
CA GLU A 109 -14.27 -12.31 -2.92
C GLU A 109 -13.28 -11.18 -2.63
N ASP A 110 -12.61 -11.24 -1.47
CA ASP A 110 -11.65 -10.21 -1.06
C ASP A 110 -10.40 -10.23 -1.98
N ALA A 111 -9.91 -11.40 -2.35
CA ALA A 111 -8.83 -11.55 -3.32
C ALA A 111 -9.22 -11.03 -4.71
N GLU A 112 -10.39 -11.41 -5.22
CA GLU A 112 -10.89 -10.93 -6.51
C GLU A 112 -11.04 -9.40 -6.52
N ARG A 113 -11.54 -8.81 -5.44
CA ARG A 113 -11.63 -7.35 -5.31
C ARG A 113 -10.27 -6.66 -5.37
N GLN A 114 -9.27 -7.23 -4.68
CA GLN A 114 -7.90 -6.72 -4.72
C GLN A 114 -7.30 -6.80 -6.13
N PHE A 115 -7.51 -7.92 -6.83
CA PHE A 115 -7.01 -8.09 -8.20
C PHE A 115 -7.72 -7.18 -9.20
N VAL A 116 -9.01 -6.92 -9.01
CA VAL A 116 -9.73 -5.93 -9.82
C VAL A 116 -9.10 -4.56 -9.69
N GLN A 117 -8.79 -4.10 -8.48
CA GLN A 117 -8.13 -2.81 -8.27
C GLN A 117 -6.75 -2.74 -8.94
N GLN A 118 -5.93 -3.78 -8.81
CA GLN A 118 -4.63 -3.83 -9.46
C GLN A 118 -4.75 -3.89 -11.00
N SER A 119 -5.71 -4.63 -11.52
CA SER A 119 -6.01 -4.70 -12.95
C SER A 119 -6.50 -3.34 -13.47
N ASP A 120 -7.31 -2.64 -12.71
CA ASP A 120 -7.81 -1.31 -13.03
C ASP A 120 -6.70 -0.27 -13.07
N GLN A 121 -5.77 -0.33 -12.11
CA GLN A 121 -4.59 0.53 -12.12
C GLN A 121 -3.74 0.28 -13.38
N LYS A 122 -3.45 -0.98 -13.69
CA LYS A 122 -2.69 -1.34 -14.89
C LYS A 122 -3.38 -0.90 -16.17
N LEU A 123 -4.70 -1.10 -16.26
CA LEU A 123 -5.49 -0.61 -17.40
C LEU A 123 -5.33 0.92 -17.55
N MET A 124 -5.43 1.64 -16.45
CA MET A 124 -5.29 3.10 -16.47
C MET A 124 -3.90 3.53 -16.95
N ASP A 125 -2.84 2.88 -16.45
CA ASP A 125 -1.47 3.16 -16.85
C ASP A 125 -1.25 2.90 -18.36
N GLU A 126 -1.75 1.78 -18.87
CA GLU A 126 -1.67 1.44 -20.30
C GLU A 126 -2.47 2.42 -21.19
N VAL A 127 -3.66 2.83 -20.73
CA VAL A 127 -4.46 3.86 -21.43
C VAL A 127 -3.74 5.19 -21.46
N VAL A 128 -3.20 5.63 -20.33
CA VAL A 128 -2.42 6.88 -20.21
C VAL A 128 -1.23 6.86 -21.17
N GLU A 129 -0.46 5.79 -21.18
CA GLU A 129 0.68 5.64 -22.09
C GLU A 129 0.27 5.66 -23.56
N SER A 130 -0.80 4.93 -23.88
CA SER A 130 -1.35 4.90 -25.24
C SER A 130 -1.84 6.27 -25.68
N LEU A 131 -2.54 7.00 -24.83
CA LEU A 131 -3.06 8.34 -25.13
C LEU A 131 -1.91 9.34 -25.36
N ILE A 132 -0.89 9.34 -24.51
CA ILE A 132 0.27 10.21 -24.65
C ILE A 132 1.03 9.91 -25.93
N SER A 133 1.25 8.63 -26.23
CA SER A 133 2.02 8.21 -27.41
C SER A 133 1.31 8.50 -28.74
N ASN A 134 -0.02 8.42 -28.74
CA ASN A 134 -0.83 8.58 -29.95
C ASN A 134 -1.37 10.00 -30.13
N THR A 135 -1.33 10.88 -29.12
CA THR A 135 -1.83 12.24 -29.19
C THR A 135 -0.66 13.22 -29.33
N LYS A 136 -0.45 13.69 -30.56
CA LYS A 136 0.67 14.61 -30.85
C LYS A 136 0.18 16.06 -30.76
N PHE A 137 0.84 16.86 -29.94
CA PHE A 137 0.72 18.31 -29.84
C PHE A 137 1.96 18.86 -29.16
N ASP A 138 2.25 20.14 -29.43
CA ASP A 138 3.41 20.81 -28.86
C ASP A 138 3.06 21.46 -27.53
N LEU A 139 3.92 21.30 -26.54
CA LEU A 139 3.88 22.09 -25.31
C LEU A 139 4.80 23.32 -25.45
N PRO A 140 4.43 24.47 -24.86
CA PRO A 140 5.30 25.65 -24.85
C PRO A 140 6.44 25.47 -23.84
N GLY A 141 7.38 24.55 -24.12
CA GLY A 141 8.42 24.09 -23.22
C GLY A 141 9.26 25.22 -22.62
N GLU A 142 9.70 26.22 -23.43
CA GLU A 142 10.45 27.37 -22.95
C GLU A 142 9.66 28.19 -21.92
N PHE A 143 8.37 28.38 -22.16
CA PHE A 143 7.50 29.09 -21.22
C PHE A 143 7.33 28.29 -19.92
N LEU A 144 7.06 27.00 -20.03
CA LEU A 144 6.86 26.12 -18.87
C LEU A 144 8.13 26.02 -18.02
N THR A 145 9.30 25.91 -18.64
CA THR A 145 10.58 25.92 -17.92
C THR A 145 10.78 27.21 -17.14
N ARG A 146 10.55 28.37 -17.76
CA ARG A 146 10.62 29.68 -17.09
C ARG A 146 9.59 29.81 -15.96
N TRP A 147 8.39 29.26 -16.18
CA TRP A 147 7.34 29.27 -15.17
C TRP A 147 7.73 28.40 -13.97
N ILE A 148 8.26 27.20 -14.17
CA ILE A 148 8.77 26.31 -13.11
C ILE A 148 9.87 27.02 -12.33
N GLN A 149 10.82 27.65 -13.01
CA GLN A 149 11.91 28.40 -12.39
C GLN A 149 11.42 29.49 -11.43
N SER A 150 10.33 30.19 -11.80
CA SER A 150 9.83 31.35 -11.05
C SER A 150 8.73 31.03 -10.03
N SER A 151 8.03 29.89 -10.16
CA SER A 151 6.83 29.58 -9.37
C SER A 151 7.11 28.75 -8.11
N GLY A 152 8.33 28.25 -7.93
CA GLY A 152 8.74 27.47 -6.76
C GLY A 152 8.86 28.30 -5.48
N LYS A 153 8.78 27.64 -4.32
CA LYS A 153 9.04 28.28 -3.02
C LYS A 153 10.50 28.72 -2.85
N SER A 154 11.40 28.14 -3.64
CA SER A 154 12.81 28.46 -3.69
C SER A 154 13.21 28.71 -5.15
N PRO A 155 14.09 29.69 -5.45
CA PRO A 155 14.61 29.91 -6.78
C PRO A 155 15.34 28.67 -7.28
N MET A 156 15.04 28.26 -8.51
CA MET A 156 15.73 27.18 -9.21
C MET A 156 16.67 27.77 -10.27
N THR A 157 17.78 27.10 -10.56
CA THR A 157 18.58 27.41 -11.75
C THR A 157 17.83 27.04 -13.03
N GLU A 158 18.28 27.53 -14.17
CA GLU A 158 17.67 27.19 -15.46
C GLU A 158 17.80 25.68 -15.76
N GLU A 159 18.95 25.09 -15.44
CA GLU A 159 19.23 23.66 -15.59
C GLU A 159 18.29 22.81 -14.73
N GLU A 160 18.12 23.18 -13.46
CA GLU A 160 17.19 22.48 -12.56
C GLU A 160 15.75 22.56 -13.05
N ALA A 161 15.30 23.74 -13.49
CA ALA A 161 13.97 23.94 -14.03
C ALA A 161 13.74 23.14 -15.32
N LYS A 162 14.76 22.98 -16.17
CA LYS A 162 14.70 22.16 -17.37
C LYS A 162 14.57 20.68 -17.04
N VAL A 163 15.34 20.16 -16.09
CA VAL A 163 15.23 18.79 -15.61
C VAL A 163 13.86 18.52 -15.00
N GLU A 164 13.32 19.47 -14.25
CA GLU A 164 12.00 19.35 -13.64
C GLU A 164 10.87 19.39 -14.69
N TYR A 165 11.02 20.23 -15.73
CA TYR A 165 10.09 20.20 -16.87
C TYR A 165 10.12 18.86 -17.60
N GLU A 166 11.30 18.31 -17.91
CA GLU A 166 11.45 17.02 -18.58
C GLU A 166 10.79 15.88 -17.77
N LYS A 167 10.88 15.90 -16.45
CA LYS A 167 10.20 14.94 -15.57
C LYS A 167 8.68 15.11 -15.57
N SER A 168 8.21 16.34 -15.63
CA SER A 168 6.77 16.66 -15.53
C SER A 168 6.07 16.67 -16.89
N GLU A 169 6.79 16.69 -18.02
CA GLU A 169 6.22 16.83 -19.36
C GLU A 169 5.15 15.77 -19.67
N LYS A 170 5.44 14.50 -19.34
CA LYS A 170 4.50 13.38 -19.54
C LYS A 170 3.19 13.60 -18.77
N GLY A 171 3.30 14.06 -17.52
CA GLY A 171 2.14 14.38 -16.68
C GLY A 171 1.32 15.57 -17.22
N LEU A 172 1.99 16.62 -17.67
CA LEU A 172 1.35 17.79 -18.27
C LEU A 172 0.61 17.43 -19.57
N ARG A 173 1.21 16.61 -20.41
CA ARG A 173 0.55 16.09 -21.63
C ARG A 173 -0.71 15.34 -21.27
N PHE A 174 -0.64 14.42 -20.29
CA PHE A 174 -1.80 13.67 -19.88
C PHE A 174 -2.89 14.56 -19.30
N GLN A 175 -2.57 15.54 -18.46
CA GLN A 175 -3.55 16.48 -17.91
C GLN A 175 -4.36 17.22 -18.99
N LEU A 176 -3.69 17.64 -20.08
CA LEU A 176 -4.37 18.30 -21.19
C LEU A 176 -5.27 17.33 -21.97
N ILE A 177 -4.81 16.09 -22.21
CA ILE A 177 -5.59 15.05 -22.88
C ILE A 177 -6.80 14.69 -22.02
N GLU A 178 -6.59 14.44 -20.74
CA GLU A 178 -7.64 14.15 -19.75
C GLU A 178 -8.69 15.25 -19.71
N GLY A 179 -8.24 16.51 -19.57
CA GLY A 179 -9.12 17.67 -19.54
C GLY A 179 -10.00 17.76 -20.78
N LYS A 180 -9.45 17.46 -21.97
CA LYS A 180 -10.22 17.42 -23.20
C LYS A 180 -11.21 16.25 -23.24
N ILE A 181 -10.79 15.05 -22.86
CA ILE A 181 -11.68 13.88 -22.80
C ILE A 181 -12.85 14.14 -21.85
N ARG A 182 -12.57 14.67 -20.67
CA ARG A 182 -13.61 14.98 -19.68
C ARG A 182 -14.59 16.02 -20.19
N LYS A 183 -14.10 17.07 -20.84
CA LYS A 183 -14.93 18.13 -21.43
C LYS A 183 -15.82 17.59 -22.54
N ASP A 184 -15.24 16.84 -23.48
CA ASP A 184 -15.94 16.37 -24.67
C ASP A 184 -16.99 15.29 -24.32
N ASN A 185 -16.82 14.59 -23.21
CA ASN A 185 -17.74 13.52 -22.75
C ASN A 185 -18.56 13.90 -21.51
N ASN A 186 -18.56 15.16 -21.08
CA ASN A 186 -19.28 15.65 -19.91
C ASN A 186 -18.96 14.88 -18.61
N ILE A 187 -17.70 14.45 -18.46
CA ILE A 187 -17.25 13.76 -17.25
C ILE A 187 -16.96 14.83 -16.19
N GLN A 188 -17.92 15.04 -15.32
CA GLN A 188 -17.85 16.01 -14.21
C GLN A 188 -18.27 15.35 -12.92
N VAL A 189 -17.76 15.86 -11.81
CA VAL A 189 -18.16 15.45 -10.46
C VAL A 189 -19.10 16.54 -9.92
N SER A 190 -20.35 16.18 -9.65
CA SER A 190 -21.30 17.05 -8.97
C SER A 190 -21.05 17.06 -7.46
N PHE A 191 -21.61 18.06 -6.78
CA PHE A 191 -21.55 18.15 -5.33
C PHE A 191 -22.24 16.96 -4.65
N ASP A 192 -23.37 16.53 -5.18
CA ASP A 192 -24.12 15.39 -4.62
C ASP A 192 -23.34 14.08 -4.75
N GLU A 193 -22.75 13.82 -5.91
CA GLU A 193 -21.89 12.66 -6.11
C GLU A 193 -20.67 12.67 -5.18
N LEU A 194 -20.09 13.83 -4.94
CA LEU A 194 -18.95 13.97 -4.03
C LEU A 194 -19.38 13.71 -2.58
N LYS A 195 -20.57 14.20 -2.20
CA LYS A 195 -21.16 13.93 -0.87
C LYS A 195 -21.42 12.44 -0.67
N ASP A 196 -22.04 11.79 -1.65
CA ASP A 196 -22.34 10.36 -1.60
C ASP A 196 -21.06 9.51 -1.56
N HIS A 197 -20.07 9.88 -2.35
CA HIS A 197 -18.76 9.23 -2.31
C HIS A 197 -18.09 9.36 -0.94
N SER A 198 -18.15 10.55 -0.34
CA SER A 198 -17.64 10.80 1.02
C SER A 198 -18.35 9.92 2.04
N LYS A 199 -19.69 9.82 2.00
CA LYS A 199 -20.46 8.93 2.87
C LYS A 199 -20.07 7.47 2.74
N ASN A 200 -19.88 6.98 1.51
CA ASN A 200 -19.46 5.62 1.26
C ASN A 200 -18.06 5.31 1.82
N LEU A 201 -17.13 6.24 1.71
CA LEU A 201 -15.79 6.11 2.30
C LEU A 201 -15.87 6.08 3.83
N ILE A 202 -16.64 7.00 4.43
CA ILE A 202 -16.86 7.05 5.89
C ILE A 202 -17.45 5.72 6.37
N LYS A 203 -18.51 5.24 5.72
CA LYS A 203 -19.17 3.97 6.06
C LYS A 203 -18.22 2.79 6.00
N GLY A 204 -17.39 2.72 4.96
CA GLY A 204 -16.35 1.69 4.84
C GLY A 204 -15.32 1.76 5.95
N GLN A 205 -14.88 2.97 6.31
CA GLN A 205 -13.92 3.17 7.38
C GLN A 205 -14.52 2.84 8.75
N MET A 206 -15.74 3.27 9.04
CA MET A 206 -16.44 2.96 10.29
C MET A 206 -16.66 1.45 10.47
N ALA A 207 -16.98 0.74 9.38
CA ALA A 207 -17.11 -0.71 9.39
C ALA A 207 -15.81 -1.43 9.80
N GLN A 208 -14.64 -0.92 9.40
CA GLN A 208 -13.35 -1.46 9.82
C GLN A 208 -13.08 -1.29 11.33
N TYR A 209 -13.68 -0.28 11.94
CA TYR A 209 -13.61 -0.04 13.39
C TYR A 209 -14.77 -0.67 14.18
N GLY A 210 -15.53 -1.58 13.55
CA GLY A 210 -16.61 -2.32 14.20
C GLY A 210 -17.97 -1.58 14.24
N GLN A 211 -18.07 -0.41 13.61
CA GLN A 211 -19.34 0.34 13.45
C GLN A 211 -19.93 0.05 12.06
N ALA A 212 -20.51 -1.11 11.90
CA ALA A 212 -20.99 -1.58 10.58
C ALA A 212 -22.24 -0.83 10.06
N ASN A 213 -23.01 -0.18 10.95
CA ASN A 213 -24.27 0.47 10.59
C ASN A 213 -24.36 1.88 11.22
N PRO A 214 -23.58 2.87 10.75
CA PRO A 214 -23.75 4.26 11.17
C PRO A 214 -25.09 4.81 10.67
N SER A 215 -25.69 5.72 11.42
CA SER A 215 -26.92 6.40 10.99
C SER A 215 -26.65 7.37 9.83
N GLU A 216 -27.67 7.64 9.02
CA GLU A 216 -27.55 8.63 7.92
C GLU A 216 -27.21 10.03 8.47
N GLU A 217 -27.72 10.39 9.64
CA GLU A 217 -27.43 11.67 10.28
C GLU A 217 -25.95 11.80 10.69
N GLU A 218 -25.36 10.73 11.23
CA GLU A 218 -23.91 10.68 11.51
C GLU A 218 -23.08 10.79 10.25
N LEU A 219 -23.46 10.05 9.20
CA LEU A 219 -22.78 10.12 7.90
C LEU A 219 -22.86 11.52 7.30
N ASP A 220 -24.03 12.15 7.33
CA ASP A 220 -24.23 13.52 6.85
C ASP A 220 -23.39 14.54 7.63
N SER A 221 -23.35 14.42 8.95
CA SER A 221 -22.56 15.31 9.81
C SER A 221 -21.06 15.21 9.52
N ILE A 222 -20.53 13.98 9.41
CA ILE A 222 -19.11 13.76 9.13
C ILE A 222 -18.79 14.20 7.70
N ALA A 223 -19.63 13.86 6.72
CA ALA A 223 -19.45 14.29 5.33
C ALA A 223 -19.45 15.81 5.20
N ALA A 224 -20.36 16.52 5.88
CA ALA A 224 -20.39 17.98 5.88
C ALA A 224 -19.08 18.59 6.41
N ARG A 225 -18.51 17.99 7.46
CA ARG A 225 -17.21 18.43 8.01
C ARG A 225 -16.06 18.21 7.02
N ILE A 226 -16.02 17.06 6.34
CA ILE A 226 -15.03 16.77 5.30
C ILE A 226 -15.20 17.76 4.14
N MET A 227 -16.42 17.98 3.70
CA MET A 227 -16.76 18.90 2.60
C MET A 227 -16.49 20.37 2.93
N SER A 228 -16.31 20.75 4.19
CA SER A 228 -15.89 22.10 4.58
C SER A 228 -14.38 22.34 4.40
N ASN A 229 -13.57 21.27 4.25
CA ASN A 229 -12.14 21.35 4.02
C ASN A 229 -11.85 21.32 2.52
N GLN A 230 -11.33 22.42 1.97
CA GLN A 230 -11.05 22.55 0.53
C GLN A 230 -10.01 21.54 0.01
N GLU A 231 -9.00 21.18 0.80
CA GLU A 231 -7.99 20.18 0.41
C GLU A 231 -8.61 18.79 0.31
N GLU A 232 -9.45 18.42 1.28
CA GLU A 232 -10.17 17.14 1.24
C GLU A 232 -11.17 17.08 0.08
N VAL A 233 -11.93 18.14 -0.16
CA VAL A 233 -12.83 18.26 -1.32
C VAL A 233 -12.06 18.07 -2.63
N LYS A 234 -10.91 18.72 -2.76
CA LYS A 234 -10.06 18.56 -3.95
C LYS A 234 -9.59 17.13 -4.11
N ARG A 235 -9.05 16.52 -3.05
CA ARG A 235 -8.55 15.14 -3.05
C ARG A 235 -9.65 14.13 -3.43
N LEU A 236 -10.84 14.24 -2.81
CA LEU A 236 -11.97 13.37 -3.10
C LEU A 236 -12.52 13.58 -4.51
N SER A 237 -12.54 14.84 -4.98
CA SER A 237 -12.96 15.16 -6.36
C SER A 237 -12.00 14.56 -7.39
N GLU A 238 -10.69 14.63 -7.17
CA GLU A 238 -9.68 14.01 -8.04
C GLU A 238 -9.85 12.49 -8.06
N GLN A 239 -10.06 11.87 -6.91
CA GLN A 239 -10.30 10.43 -6.79
C GLN A 239 -11.55 9.99 -7.55
N LEU A 240 -12.67 10.69 -7.37
CA LEU A 240 -13.92 10.38 -8.05
C LEU A 240 -13.83 10.65 -9.57
N ASN A 241 -13.13 11.70 -9.98
CA ASN A 241 -12.85 11.96 -11.37
C ASN A 241 -12.04 10.83 -12.04
N SER A 242 -10.99 10.34 -11.37
CA SER A 242 -10.19 9.22 -11.86
C SER A 242 -11.04 7.95 -12.01
N GLN A 243 -11.92 7.69 -11.05
CA GLN A 243 -12.84 6.55 -11.12
C GLN A 243 -13.84 6.68 -12.28
N LYS A 244 -14.42 7.86 -12.48
CA LYS A 244 -15.32 8.13 -13.62
C LYS A 244 -14.60 7.97 -14.95
N LEU A 245 -13.37 8.44 -15.05
CA LEU A 245 -12.55 8.32 -16.24
C LEU A 245 -12.21 6.86 -16.54
N LEU A 246 -11.85 6.07 -15.52
CA LEU A 246 -11.61 4.64 -15.65
C LEU A 246 -12.86 3.92 -16.15
N ASN A 247 -14.03 4.20 -15.56
CA ASN A 247 -15.29 3.62 -16.01
C ASN A 247 -15.61 3.99 -17.46
N PHE A 248 -15.41 5.24 -17.83
CA PHE A 248 -15.56 5.69 -19.21
C PHE A 248 -14.66 4.89 -20.17
N PHE A 249 -13.40 4.66 -19.83
CA PHE A 249 -12.50 3.85 -20.66
C PHE A 249 -12.95 2.38 -20.73
N LYS A 250 -13.41 1.81 -19.61
CA LYS A 250 -13.96 0.44 -19.61
C LYS A 250 -15.16 0.27 -20.54
N GLU A 251 -16.02 1.28 -20.61
CA GLU A 251 -17.25 1.24 -21.40
C GLU A 251 -17.02 1.56 -22.88
N THR A 252 -16.09 2.47 -23.19
CA THR A 252 -15.91 3.00 -24.54
C THR A 252 -14.77 2.36 -25.32
N THR A 253 -13.81 1.73 -24.63
CA THR A 253 -12.61 1.18 -25.26
C THR A 253 -12.79 -0.31 -25.52
N LYS A 254 -12.30 -0.78 -26.68
CA LYS A 254 -12.24 -2.22 -27.00
C LYS A 254 -11.11 -2.87 -26.21
N LEU A 255 -11.40 -3.29 -25.00
CA LEU A 255 -10.44 -3.95 -24.14
C LEU A 255 -10.14 -5.38 -24.60
N LYS A 256 -8.88 -5.79 -24.53
CA LYS A 256 -8.45 -7.18 -24.72
C LYS A 256 -8.24 -7.80 -23.34
N THR A 257 -9.24 -8.52 -22.87
CA THR A 257 -9.15 -9.26 -21.61
C THR A 257 -8.30 -10.51 -21.78
N LYS A 258 -7.38 -10.75 -20.86
CA LYS A 258 -6.52 -11.92 -20.84
C LYS A 258 -6.56 -12.55 -19.45
N GLU A 259 -6.94 -13.82 -19.40
CA GLU A 259 -6.83 -14.62 -18.19
C GLU A 259 -5.38 -15.08 -18.01
N ILE A 260 -4.79 -14.80 -16.85
CA ILE A 260 -3.42 -15.18 -16.53
C ILE A 260 -3.34 -15.77 -15.12
N ALA A 261 -2.36 -16.67 -14.90
CA ALA A 261 -2.11 -17.22 -13.58
C ALA A 261 -1.62 -16.13 -12.60
N TYR A 262 -1.91 -16.30 -11.33
CA TYR A 262 -1.58 -15.38 -10.26
C TYR A 262 -0.11 -14.91 -10.28
N ASP A 263 0.84 -15.85 -10.32
CA ASP A 263 2.28 -15.52 -10.31
C ASP A 263 2.70 -14.65 -11.50
N LYS A 264 2.03 -14.85 -12.64
CA LYS A 264 2.27 -14.06 -13.83
C LYS A 264 1.64 -12.68 -13.74
N PHE A 265 0.42 -12.61 -13.17
CA PHE A 265 -0.26 -11.34 -12.91
C PHE A 265 0.58 -10.44 -12.00
N ILE A 266 1.08 -10.96 -10.89
CA ILE A 266 1.94 -10.21 -9.96
C ILE A 266 3.19 -9.67 -10.64
N LYS A 267 3.82 -10.46 -11.51
CA LYS A 267 4.98 -10.00 -12.28
C LYS A 267 4.63 -8.91 -13.30
N GLU A 268 3.46 -8.97 -13.91
CA GLU A 268 3.00 -7.95 -14.87
C GLU A 268 2.55 -6.64 -14.20
N VAL A 269 2.13 -6.68 -12.94
CA VAL A 269 1.68 -5.49 -12.18
C VAL A 269 2.84 -4.82 -11.43
N HIS A 270 3.81 -5.57 -10.94
CA HIS A 270 4.90 -5.07 -10.10
C HIS A 270 6.28 -5.11 -10.77
N GLY A 271 6.38 -5.64 -12.00
CA GLY A 271 7.60 -5.65 -12.81
C GLY A 271 7.58 -4.52 -13.80
#